data_245f0a690ae6c3b552e3ce2874fa13f6
#
_entry.id   245f0a690ae6c3b552e3ce2874fa13f6
#
_cell.length_a   1.000
_cell.length_b   1.000
_cell.length_c   1.000
_cell.angle_alpha   90.00
_cell.angle_beta   90.00
_cell.angle_gamma   90.00
#
_symmetry.space_group_name_H-M   'P 1'
#
loop_
_entity.id
_entity.type
_entity.pdbx_description
1 polymer ?
#
loop_
_entity_poly.entity_id
_entity_poly.type
_entity_poly.pdbx_seq_one_letter_code
_entity_poly.pdbx_strand_id
1 'polypeptide(L)'
;MFNCGNIAIIGGGSWATAIAKLVVKHENHIGWYMRRDDRIAEFKRLGHNPAYLQAASFEVSKINFSSDLNQIVCDYDTLVFVTPSPYLKNHLQKLSVPLSNKFIISAIKGIVPDENLVVSEYFHQVLGVPYENIACVSGPSHAEEVALERLSYLTIGCADVEKAQAFSNIISSEFINTKTSLDIVGIEYAGVLKNVYAIAAGICHGLKYGDNFQAVFLSNAIQEMNRFLTAVYPAQRNICDSVYLGDLLVTGYSNFSRNRTFGTMIGKGYSVKSAQIEMEMVAEGYFGSKCMMEINKQFGVDMPILDGVYHILYEHGSPQRVIQSIIENFR
;
A
#
# COMPACT_ATOMS: atom_id res chain seq x y z
N MET A 1 -18.46 0.12 -22.61
CA MET A 1 -17.16 0.53 -22.01
C MET A 1 -17.47 1.38 -20.80
N PHE A 2 -17.03 0.97 -19.61
CA PHE A 2 -17.26 1.72 -18.36
C PHE A 2 -16.52 3.07 -18.40
N ASN A 3 -17.17 4.11 -17.83
CA ASN A 3 -16.57 5.44 -17.66
C ASN A 3 -16.38 5.69 -16.17
N CYS A 4 -15.16 6.03 -15.74
CA CYS A 4 -14.85 6.34 -14.34
C CYS A 4 -15.57 7.62 -13.82
N GLY A 5 -16.16 8.43 -14.68
CA GLY A 5 -16.76 9.72 -14.30
C GLY A 5 -15.72 10.69 -13.71
N ASN A 6 -16.15 11.56 -12.84
CA ASN A 6 -15.27 12.50 -12.15
C ASN A 6 -14.45 11.79 -11.06
N ILE A 7 -13.13 11.99 -11.03
CA ILE A 7 -12.21 11.28 -10.14
C ILE A 7 -11.72 12.19 -9.01
N ALA A 8 -11.74 11.69 -7.78
CA ALA A 8 -11.12 12.36 -6.64
C ALA A 8 -10.07 11.50 -5.95
N ILE A 9 -8.99 12.15 -5.49
CA ILE A 9 -7.92 11.53 -4.68
C ILE A 9 -8.20 11.82 -3.20
N ILE A 10 -8.19 10.78 -2.36
CA ILE A 10 -8.45 10.87 -0.92
C ILE A 10 -7.15 10.60 -0.17
N GLY A 11 -6.48 11.66 0.27
CA GLY A 11 -5.21 11.60 0.99
C GLY A 11 -4.22 12.65 0.54
N GLY A 12 -3.23 12.98 1.37
CA GLY A 12 -2.26 14.06 1.12
C GLY A 12 -0.79 13.61 1.19
N GLY A 13 -0.52 12.30 1.17
CA GLY A 13 0.84 11.73 1.26
C GLY A 13 1.59 11.67 -0.07
N SER A 14 2.82 11.12 -0.04
CA SER A 14 3.65 10.96 -1.24
C SER A 14 2.95 10.14 -2.33
N TRP A 15 2.36 9.00 -1.96
CA TRP A 15 1.67 8.13 -2.93
C TRP A 15 0.41 8.77 -3.51
N ALA A 16 -0.36 9.53 -2.68
CA ALA A 16 -1.49 10.33 -3.16
C ALA A 16 -1.03 11.39 -4.18
N THR A 17 0.10 12.04 -3.93
CA THR A 17 0.69 13.04 -4.84
C THR A 17 1.11 12.39 -6.17
N ALA A 18 1.74 11.22 -6.11
CA ALA A 18 2.16 10.50 -7.33
C ALA A 18 0.94 10.06 -8.16
N ILE A 19 -0.10 9.47 -7.54
CA ILE A 19 -1.32 9.06 -8.26
C ILE A 19 -2.04 10.29 -8.83
N ALA A 20 -2.19 11.37 -8.06
CA ALA A 20 -2.81 12.60 -8.55
C ALA A 20 -2.10 13.14 -9.80
N LYS A 21 -0.76 13.06 -9.84
CA LYS A 21 0.04 13.46 -11.01
C LYS A 21 -0.27 12.59 -12.24
N LEU A 22 -0.50 11.29 -12.05
CA LEU A 22 -0.88 10.40 -13.15
C LEU A 22 -2.29 10.72 -13.66
N VAL A 23 -3.26 10.85 -12.76
CA VAL A 23 -4.66 11.07 -13.12
C VAL A 23 -4.85 12.43 -13.80
N VAL A 24 -4.23 13.52 -13.31
CA VAL A 24 -4.40 14.87 -13.86
C VAL A 24 -3.79 15.03 -15.26
N LYS A 25 -2.94 14.11 -15.72
CA LYS A 25 -2.45 14.08 -17.11
C LYS A 25 -3.54 13.73 -18.12
N HIS A 26 -4.50 12.90 -17.71
CA HIS A 26 -5.56 12.38 -18.57
C HIS A 26 -6.90 13.05 -18.33
N GLU A 27 -7.11 13.56 -17.10
CA GLU A 27 -8.35 14.23 -16.71
C GLU A 27 -8.18 15.75 -16.72
N ASN A 28 -9.20 16.45 -17.22
CA ASN A 28 -9.18 17.92 -17.25
C ASN A 28 -9.27 18.53 -15.84
N HIS A 29 -10.01 17.88 -14.95
CA HIS A 29 -10.16 18.28 -13.55
C HIS A 29 -10.25 17.08 -12.64
N ILE A 30 -9.60 17.16 -11.46
CA ILE A 30 -9.69 16.16 -10.41
C ILE A 30 -10.10 16.79 -9.09
N GLY A 31 -10.81 16.02 -8.23
CA GLY A 31 -10.98 16.36 -6.83
C GLY A 31 -9.77 15.93 -6.02
N TRP A 32 -9.43 16.69 -4.98
CA TRP A 32 -8.39 16.24 -4.05
C TRP A 32 -8.74 16.59 -2.60
N TYR A 33 -9.06 15.56 -1.83
CA TYR A 33 -9.26 15.70 -0.39
C TYR A 33 -7.93 15.72 0.34
N MET A 34 -7.67 16.78 1.09
CA MET A 34 -6.58 16.90 2.04
C MET A 34 -7.12 17.40 3.38
N ARG A 35 -6.87 16.67 4.46
CA ARG A 35 -7.43 16.94 5.80
C ARG A 35 -7.17 18.35 6.34
N ARG A 36 -6.10 19.01 5.89
CA ARG A 36 -5.60 20.28 6.47
C ARG A 36 -5.73 21.42 5.48
N ASP A 37 -6.53 22.44 5.82
CA ASP A 37 -6.72 23.63 5.00
C ASP A 37 -5.43 24.45 4.82
N ASP A 38 -4.58 24.51 5.85
CA ASP A 38 -3.28 25.18 5.76
C ASP A 38 -2.38 24.53 4.70
N ARG A 39 -2.40 23.20 4.58
CA ARG A 39 -1.67 22.45 3.54
C ARG A 39 -2.25 22.66 2.16
N ILE A 40 -3.58 22.77 2.05
CA ILE A 40 -4.24 23.11 0.78
C ILE A 40 -3.83 24.52 0.32
N ALA A 41 -3.88 25.49 1.24
CA ALA A 41 -3.47 26.87 0.94
C ALA A 41 -2.00 26.95 0.50
N GLU A 42 -1.12 26.26 1.20
CA GLU A 42 0.28 26.19 0.87
C GLU A 42 0.53 25.51 -0.49
N PHE A 43 -0.16 24.41 -0.77
CA PHE A 43 -0.10 23.71 -2.06
C PHE A 43 -0.52 24.64 -3.22
N LYS A 44 -1.65 25.35 -3.05
CA LYS A 44 -2.14 26.30 -4.05
C LYS A 44 -1.13 27.44 -4.33
N ARG A 45 -0.42 27.90 -3.30
CA ARG A 45 0.61 28.93 -3.42
C ARG A 45 1.88 28.44 -4.11
N LEU A 46 2.31 27.20 -3.80
CA LEU A 46 3.58 26.63 -4.29
C LEU A 46 3.45 25.92 -5.63
N GLY A 47 2.24 25.46 -5.99
CA GLY A 47 2.03 24.62 -7.16
C GLY A 47 2.54 23.18 -7.01
N HIS A 48 2.88 22.75 -5.79
CA HIS A 48 3.32 21.39 -5.47
C HIS A 48 2.95 21.03 -4.03
N ASN A 49 2.98 19.73 -3.68
CA ASN A 49 2.75 19.31 -2.30
C ASN A 49 3.86 19.84 -1.38
N PRO A 50 3.52 20.61 -0.33
CA PRO A 50 4.52 21.25 0.54
C PRO A 50 5.34 20.27 1.39
N ALA A 51 4.81 19.06 1.63
CA ALA A 51 5.44 18.08 2.50
C ALA A 51 6.05 16.88 1.75
N TYR A 52 5.59 16.61 0.52
CA TYR A 52 5.96 15.40 -0.21
C TYR A 52 6.19 15.69 -1.69
N LEU A 53 7.23 15.08 -2.28
CA LEU A 53 7.48 15.12 -3.72
C LEU A 53 7.48 16.55 -4.29
N GLN A 54 8.22 17.46 -3.69
CA GLN A 54 8.24 18.88 -4.04
C GLN A 54 8.64 19.15 -5.51
N ALA A 55 9.35 18.20 -6.13
CA ALA A 55 9.67 18.27 -7.56
C ALA A 55 8.47 17.99 -8.50
N ALA A 56 7.37 17.45 -7.96
CA ALA A 56 6.15 17.19 -8.72
C ALA A 56 5.26 18.44 -8.77
N SER A 57 5.39 19.24 -9.84
CA SER A 57 4.56 20.42 -10.08
C SER A 57 3.17 20.05 -10.61
N PHE A 58 2.18 20.89 -10.29
CA PHE A 58 0.80 20.76 -10.71
C PHE A 58 0.24 22.08 -11.25
N GLU A 59 -0.61 21.97 -12.26
CA GLU A 59 -1.49 23.05 -12.68
C GLU A 59 -2.67 23.14 -11.71
N VAL A 60 -2.59 24.04 -10.73
CA VAL A 60 -3.53 24.12 -9.61
C VAL A 60 -4.98 24.37 -10.06
N SER A 61 -5.17 25.03 -11.20
CA SER A 61 -6.48 25.27 -11.81
C SER A 61 -7.24 23.99 -12.19
N LYS A 62 -6.53 22.87 -12.38
CA LYS A 62 -7.12 21.55 -12.66
C LYS A 62 -7.51 20.76 -11.41
N ILE A 63 -7.31 21.32 -10.21
CA ILE A 63 -7.52 20.60 -8.97
C ILE A 63 -8.54 21.30 -8.08
N ASN A 64 -9.62 20.63 -7.79
CA ASN A 64 -10.61 21.06 -6.82
C ASN A 64 -10.25 20.50 -5.44
N PHE A 65 -9.51 21.28 -4.65
CA PHE A 65 -9.16 20.90 -3.29
C PHE A 65 -10.31 21.09 -2.31
N SER A 66 -10.51 20.13 -1.42
CA SER A 66 -11.41 20.26 -0.27
C SER A 66 -10.84 19.56 0.97
N SER A 67 -11.10 20.12 2.14
CA SER A 67 -10.89 19.47 3.45
C SER A 67 -12.19 18.84 3.99
N ASP A 68 -13.30 18.97 3.27
CA ASP A 68 -14.56 18.29 3.54
C ASP A 68 -14.68 17.02 2.71
N LEU A 69 -14.59 15.87 3.40
CA LEU A 69 -14.68 14.56 2.78
C LEU A 69 -16.09 14.28 2.21
N ASN A 70 -17.15 14.77 2.88
CA ASN A 70 -18.52 14.56 2.42
C ASN A 70 -18.79 15.31 1.10
N GLN A 71 -18.29 16.54 0.98
CA GLN A 71 -18.36 17.29 -0.27
C GLN A 71 -17.69 16.52 -1.41
N ILE A 72 -16.46 16.04 -1.19
CA ILE A 72 -15.74 15.26 -2.23
C ILE A 72 -16.50 13.99 -2.60
N VAL A 73 -17.05 13.28 -1.63
CA VAL A 73 -17.84 12.06 -1.92
C VAL A 73 -19.11 12.39 -2.68
N CYS A 74 -19.78 13.52 -2.43
CA CYS A 74 -20.95 13.94 -3.18
C CYS A 74 -20.62 14.25 -4.65
N ASP A 75 -19.53 14.98 -4.88
CA ASP A 75 -19.23 15.63 -6.17
C ASP A 75 -18.53 14.71 -7.17
N TYR A 76 -17.97 13.56 -6.71
CA TYR A 76 -17.14 12.68 -7.53
C TYR A 76 -17.68 11.24 -7.59
N ASP A 77 -17.52 10.60 -8.76
CA ASP A 77 -18.00 9.25 -9.04
C ASP A 77 -17.00 8.16 -8.64
N THR A 78 -15.72 8.42 -8.88
CA THR A 78 -14.60 7.53 -8.56
C THR A 78 -13.75 8.14 -7.46
N LEU A 79 -13.50 7.36 -6.41
CA LEU A 79 -12.77 7.79 -5.22
C LEU A 79 -11.51 6.93 -5.04
N VAL A 80 -10.33 7.53 -5.18
CA VAL A 80 -9.04 6.85 -5.02
C VAL A 80 -8.52 7.08 -3.60
N PHE A 81 -8.63 6.07 -2.75
CA PHE A 81 -8.18 6.13 -1.35
C PHE A 81 -6.68 5.83 -1.23
N VAL A 82 -5.94 6.79 -0.68
CA VAL A 82 -4.48 6.74 -0.54
C VAL A 82 -4.06 7.19 0.87
N THR A 83 -4.84 6.82 1.85
CA THR A 83 -4.57 7.08 3.27
C THR A 83 -3.91 5.86 3.89
N PRO A 84 -2.93 5.99 4.80
CA PRO A 84 -2.38 4.84 5.50
C PRO A 84 -3.48 4.05 6.23
N SER A 85 -3.43 2.71 6.14
CA SER A 85 -4.49 1.81 6.62
C SER A 85 -4.92 2.05 8.08
N PRO A 86 -4.03 2.36 9.04
CA PRO A 86 -4.43 2.61 10.42
C PRO A 86 -5.31 3.84 10.61
N TYR A 87 -5.33 4.75 9.65
CA TYR A 87 -6.12 5.99 9.73
C TYR A 87 -7.40 5.97 8.87
N LEU A 88 -7.57 4.94 8.03
CA LEU A 88 -8.69 4.84 7.10
C LEU A 88 -10.04 4.90 7.84
N LYS A 89 -10.21 4.08 8.87
CA LYS A 89 -11.42 4.02 9.69
C LYS A 89 -11.81 5.38 10.27
N ASN A 90 -10.84 6.09 10.84
CA ASN A 90 -11.08 7.43 11.42
C ASN A 90 -11.49 8.48 10.37
N HIS A 91 -11.06 8.33 9.13
CA HIS A 91 -11.53 9.18 8.03
C HIS A 91 -12.95 8.82 7.63
N LEU A 92 -13.24 7.53 7.49
CA LEU A 92 -14.55 7.05 7.04
C LEU A 92 -15.66 7.25 8.08
N GLN A 93 -15.33 7.27 9.37
CA GLN A 93 -16.31 7.61 10.43
C GLN A 93 -16.88 9.04 10.32
N LYS A 94 -16.24 9.92 9.57
CA LYS A 94 -16.73 11.28 9.31
C LYS A 94 -17.70 11.37 8.13
N LEU A 95 -17.87 10.27 7.39
CA LEU A 95 -18.78 10.22 6.27
C LEU A 95 -20.22 10.12 6.75
N SER A 96 -21.06 11.02 6.24
CA SER A 96 -22.51 10.97 6.34
C SER A 96 -23.18 10.62 5.00
N VAL A 97 -22.37 10.45 3.95
CA VAL A 97 -22.81 10.15 2.58
C VAL A 97 -22.47 8.69 2.27
N PRO A 98 -23.41 7.91 1.68
CA PRO A 98 -23.16 6.52 1.33
C PRO A 98 -22.15 6.38 0.18
N LEU A 99 -21.37 5.29 0.21
CA LEU A 99 -20.40 4.95 -0.81
C LEU A 99 -20.91 3.91 -1.82
N SER A 100 -22.11 3.36 -1.64
CA SER A 100 -22.65 2.23 -2.41
C SER A 100 -22.67 2.44 -3.92
N ASN A 101 -22.84 3.69 -4.37
CA ASN A 101 -22.92 4.04 -5.80
C ASN A 101 -21.57 4.58 -6.35
N LYS A 102 -20.50 4.53 -5.56
CA LYS A 102 -19.19 5.04 -5.98
C LYS A 102 -18.30 3.89 -6.49
N PHE A 103 -17.45 4.20 -7.43
CA PHE A 103 -16.33 3.31 -7.77
C PHE A 103 -15.17 3.62 -6.83
N ILE A 104 -14.82 2.67 -5.97
CA ILE A 104 -13.78 2.82 -4.96
C ILE A 104 -12.49 2.19 -5.46
N ILE A 105 -11.41 2.94 -5.43
CA ILE A 105 -10.09 2.44 -5.78
C ILE A 105 -9.19 2.57 -4.55
N SER A 106 -8.75 1.45 -4.02
CA SER A 106 -7.77 1.40 -2.93
C SER A 106 -6.35 1.38 -3.48
N ALA A 107 -5.56 2.38 -3.12
CA ALA A 107 -4.10 2.36 -3.32
C ALA A 107 -3.36 2.17 -1.98
N ILE A 108 -4.03 1.58 -1.00
CA ILE A 108 -3.57 1.33 0.36
C ILE A 108 -2.94 -0.06 0.40
N LYS A 109 -1.70 -0.17 0.91
CA LYS A 109 -0.98 -1.44 1.04
C LYS A 109 -0.90 -1.85 2.53
N GLY A 110 -2.07 -2.05 3.14
CA GLY A 110 -2.21 -2.35 4.57
C GLY A 110 -3.54 -3.03 4.88
N ILE A 111 -3.75 -3.33 6.16
CA ILE A 111 -4.97 -3.93 6.71
C ILE A 111 -5.67 -2.92 7.62
N VAL A 112 -6.98 -2.91 7.64
CA VAL A 112 -7.76 -2.10 8.58
C VAL A 112 -7.68 -2.76 9.96
N PRO A 113 -7.06 -2.10 10.96
CA PRO A 113 -6.94 -2.64 12.30
C PRO A 113 -8.30 -2.85 12.95
N ASP A 114 -8.34 -3.67 13.98
CA ASP A 114 -9.52 -4.12 14.74
C ASP A 114 -10.40 -5.11 13.96
N GLU A 115 -10.85 -4.77 12.75
CA GLU A 115 -11.58 -5.67 11.87
C GLU A 115 -10.69 -6.75 11.26
N ASN A 116 -9.39 -6.51 11.14
CA ASN A 116 -8.42 -7.39 10.47
C ASN A 116 -8.82 -7.74 9.04
N LEU A 117 -9.44 -6.80 8.33
CA LEU A 117 -9.86 -6.94 6.94
C LEU A 117 -8.89 -6.22 6.00
N VAL A 118 -8.62 -6.79 4.83
CA VAL A 118 -8.03 -6.05 3.73
C VAL A 118 -8.99 -4.95 3.30
N VAL A 119 -8.48 -3.92 2.64
CA VAL A 119 -9.25 -2.69 2.42
C VAL A 119 -10.48 -2.92 1.55
N SER A 120 -10.38 -3.77 0.52
CA SER A 120 -11.54 -4.13 -0.32
C SER A 120 -12.64 -4.82 0.47
N GLU A 121 -12.29 -5.77 1.33
CA GLU A 121 -13.25 -6.45 2.19
C GLU A 121 -13.88 -5.49 3.20
N TYR A 122 -13.12 -4.56 3.75
CA TYR A 122 -13.65 -3.53 4.65
C TYR A 122 -14.69 -2.64 3.95
N PHE A 123 -14.40 -2.16 2.73
CA PHE A 123 -15.39 -1.40 1.95
C PHE A 123 -16.63 -2.21 1.61
N HIS A 124 -16.46 -3.50 1.30
CA HIS A 124 -17.59 -4.37 0.97
C HIS A 124 -18.42 -4.75 2.19
N GLN A 125 -17.79 -5.36 3.20
CA GLN A 125 -18.48 -5.98 4.33
C GLN A 125 -19.00 -4.95 5.36
N VAL A 126 -18.24 -3.86 5.57
CA VAL A 126 -18.56 -2.87 6.61
C VAL A 126 -19.32 -1.66 6.04
N LEU A 127 -18.95 -1.22 4.85
CA LEU A 127 -19.53 -0.01 4.23
C LEU A 127 -20.54 -0.30 3.14
N GLY A 128 -20.80 -1.57 2.82
CA GLY A 128 -21.83 -2.00 1.88
C GLY A 128 -21.57 -1.62 0.42
N VAL A 129 -20.31 -1.40 0.03
CA VAL A 129 -19.96 -1.13 -1.36
C VAL A 129 -20.03 -2.45 -2.14
N PRO A 130 -20.74 -2.50 -3.30
CA PRO A 130 -20.74 -3.68 -4.15
C PRO A 130 -19.32 -4.07 -4.57
N TYR A 131 -18.99 -5.37 -4.51
CA TYR A 131 -17.61 -5.83 -4.71
C TYR A 131 -17.08 -5.52 -6.11
N GLU A 132 -17.96 -5.53 -7.12
CA GLU A 132 -17.68 -5.10 -8.50
C GLU A 132 -17.38 -3.59 -8.63
N ASN A 133 -17.67 -2.80 -7.59
CA ASN A 133 -17.37 -1.37 -7.51
C ASN A 133 -16.10 -1.09 -6.70
N ILE A 134 -15.31 -2.11 -6.40
CA ILE A 134 -14.07 -1.97 -5.64
C ILE A 134 -12.89 -2.44 -6.50
N ALA A 135 -11.87 -1.62 -6.56
CA ALA A 135 -10.59 -1.96 -7.18
C ALA A 135 -9.43 -1.68 -6.22
N CYS A 136 -8.31 -2.35 -6.42
CA CYS A 136 -7.06 -2.03 -5.76
C CYS A 136 -5.95 -1.72 -6.77
N VAL A 137 -5.00 -0.88 -6.39
CA VAL A 137 -3.79 -0.55 -7.17
C VAL A 137 -2.56 -0.97 -6.39
N SER A 138 -1.75 -1.84 -6.97
CA SER A 138 -0.51 -2.32 -6.35
C SER A 138 0.57 -2.56 -7.41
N GLY A 139 1.76 -2.96 -6.98
CA GLY A 139 2.91 -3.25 -7.83
C GLY A 139 4.15 -2.45 -7.46
N PRO A 140 5.30 -2.73 -8.09
CA PRO A 140 6.58 -2.08 -7.84
C PRO A 140 6.55 -0.61 -8.28
N SER A 141 6.29 0.29 -7.32
CA SER A 141 6.02 1.71 -7.60
C SER A 141 6.29 2.58 -6.38
N HIS A 142 7.55 2.94 -6.15
CA HIS A 142 7.85 3.97 -5.17
C HIS A 142 7.35 5.33 -5.65
N ALA A 143 6.68 6.08 -4.77
CA ALA A 143 6.09 7.37 -5.10
C ALA A 143 7.13 8.36 -5.66
N GLU A 144 8.33 8.31 -5.14
CA GLU A 144 9.49 9.12 -5.55
C GLU A 144 9.88 8.84 -7.00
N GLU A 145 9.92 7.57 -7.39
CA GLU A 145 10.26 7.15 -8.75
C GLU A 145 9.13 7.46 -9.74
N VAL A 146 7.88 7.21 -9.35
CA VAL A 146 6.71 7.57 -10.17
C VAL A 146 6.65 9.08 -10.40
N ALA A 147 6.89 9.90 -9.37
CA ALA A 147 6.91 11.35 -9.49
C ALA A 147 8.03 11.87 -10.41
N LEU A 148 9.14 11.14 -10.49
CA LEU A 148 10.29 11.41 -11.39
C LEU A 148 10.13 10.74 -12.77
N GLU A 149 8.95 10.24 -13.09
CA GLU A 149 8.63 9.60 -14.38
C GLU A 149 9.56 8.42 -14.71
N ARG A 150 9.96 7.64 -13.68
CA ARG A 150 10.69 6.39 -13.87
C ARG A 150 9.74 5.28 -14.26
N LEU A 151 10.20 4.41 -15.16
CA LEU A 151 9.41 3.27 -15.63
C LEU A 151 8.93 2.41 -14.45
N SER A 152 7.62 2.34 -14.29
CA SER A 152 6.97 1.63 -13.18
C SER A 152 5.85 0.74 -13.69
N TYR A 153 5.53 -0.29 -12.92
CA TYR A 153 4.49 -1.27 -13.28
C TYR A 153 3.43 -1.30 -12.20
N LEU A 154 2.18 -1.08 -12.59
CA LEU A 154 1.03 -1.12 -11.70
C LEU A 154 0.05 -2.22 -12.14
N THR A 155 -0.57 -2.86 -11.17
CA THR A 155 -1.65 -3.82 -11.40
C THR A 155 -2.91 -3.29 -10.76
N ILE A 156 -3.99 -3.25 -11.52
CA ILE A 156 -5.33 -2.88 -11.08
C ILE A 156 -6.12 -4.18 -10.85
N GLY A 157 -6.36 -4.51 -9.58
CA GLY A 157 -7.23 -5.61 -9.19
C GLY A 157 -8.67 -5.14 -9.12
N CYS A 158 -9.60 -5.79 -9.85
CA CYS A 158 -11.04 -5.51 -9.77
C CYS A 158 -11.80 -6.76 -10.21
N ALA A 159 -12.93 -7.06 -9.56
CA ALA A 159 -13.82 -8.16 -10.00
C ALA A 159 -14.46 -7.86 -11.37
N ASP A 160 -14.64 -6.58 -11.71
CA ASP A 160 -15.12 -6.13 -13.02
C ASP A 160 -13.94 -5.71 -13.90
N VAL A 161 -13.68 -6.49 -14.94
CA VAL A 161 -12.57 -6.27 -15.88
C VAL A 161 -12.70 -4.95 -16.66
N GLU A 162 -13.92 -4.53 -17.00
CA GLU A 162 -14.14 -3.26 -17.72
C GLU A 162 -13.78 -2.07 -16.86
N LYS A 163 -14.13 -2.10 -15.56
CA LYS A 163 -13.77 -1.06 -14.60
C LYS A 163 -12.27 -1.02 -14.34
N ALA A 164 -11.64 -2.19 -14.17
CA ALA A 164 -10.18 -2.30 -14.06
C ALA A 164 -9.49 -1.67 -15.27
N GLN A 165 -9.94 -2.00 -16.48
CA GLN A 165 -9.36 -1.50 -17.72
C GLN A 165 -9.60 0.01 -17.90
N ALA A 166 -10.77 0.52 -17.51
CA ALA A 166 -11.06 1.95 -17.60
C ALA A 166 -10.09 2.77 -16.74
N PHE A 167 -9.88 2.38 -15.48
CA PHE A 167 -8.93 3.08 -14.61
C PHE A 167 -7.47 2.84 -15.04
N SER A 168 -7.15 1.65 -15.51
CA SER A 168 -5.85 1.31 -16.09
C SER A 168 -5.46 2.30 -17.21
N ASN A 169 -6.38 2.60 -18.11
CA ASN A 169 -6.14 3.53 -19.21
C ASN A 169 -5.87 4.96 -18.73
N ILE A 170 -6.51 5.39 -17.62
CA ILE A 170 -6.33 6.73 -17.03
C ILE A 170 -4.94 6.92 -16.42
N ILE A 171 -4.38 5.87 -15.80
CA ILE A 171 -3.08 6.00 -15.14
C ILE A 171 -1.91 5.51 -15.99
N SER A 172 -2.16 4.88 -17.13
CA SER A 172 -1.13 4.44 -18.06
C SER A 172 -0.42 5.63 -18.71
N SER A 173 0.88 5.51 -18.95
CA SER A 173 1.67 6.52 -19.66
C SER A 173 2.94 5.89 -20.25
N GLU A 174 3.79 6.67 -20.90
CA GLU A 174 5.08 6.20 -21.42
C GLU A 174 5.98 5.58 -20.34
N PHE A 175 5.79 5.98 -19.09
CA PHE A 175 6.57 5.48 -17.94
C PHE A 175 5.73 4.69 -16.91
N ILE A 176 4.43 4.49 -17.15
CA ILE A 176 3.58 3.63 -16.33
C ILE A 176 2.95 2.56 -17.19
N ASN A 177 3.42 1.33 -17.01
CA ASN A 177 2.79 0.15 -17.57
C ASN A 177 1.75 -0.41 -16.60
N THR A 178 0.56 -0.73 -17.09
CA THR A 178 -0.52 -1.26 -16.28
C THR A 178 -0.93 -2.66 -16.72
N LYS A 179 -1.36 -3.48 -15.76
CA LYS A 179 -2.05 -4.76 -15.98
C LYS A 179 -3.33 -4.79 -15.16
N THR A 180 -4.30 -5.59 -15.60
CA THR A 180 -5.51 -5.87 -14.82
C THR A 180 -5.46 -7.28 -14.22
N SER A 181 -6.15 -7.49 -13.11
CA SER A 181 -6.25 -8.77 -12.40
C SER A 181 -7.60 -8.91 -11.73
N LEU A 182 -8.09 -10.15 -11.61
CA LEU A 182 -9.27 -10.49 -10.82
C LEU A 182 -8.94 -10.80 -9.36
N ASP A 183 -7.67 -10.94 -9.01
CA ASP A 183 -7.18 -11.36 -7.68
C ASP A 183 -7.01 -10.17 -6.73
N ILE A 184 -8.11 -9.45 -6.42
CA ILE A 184 -8.06 -8.25 -5.54
C ILE A 184 -7.48 -8.63 -4.18
N VAL A 185 -8.07 -9.64 -3.52
CA VAL A 185 -7.73 -10.04 -2.16
C VAL A 185 -6.28 -10.52 -2.09
N GLY A 186 -5.85 -11.35 -3.04
CA GLY A 186 -4.46 -11.81 -3.08
C GLY A 186 -3.46 -10.67 -3.29
N ILE A 187 -3.78 -9.68 -4.12
CA ILE A 187 -2.96 -8.48 -4.34
C ILE A 187 -2.86 -7.65 -3.06
N GLU A 188 -3.95 -7.46 -2.34
CA GLU A 188 -3.96 -6.69 -1.09
C GLU A 188 -3.16 -7.39 0.01
N TYR A 189 -3.37 -8.70 0.23
CA TYR A 189 -2.56 -9.47 1.19
C TYR A 189 -1.07 -9.47 0.82
N ALA A 190 -0.73 -9.61 -0.46
CA ALA A 190 0.65 -9.51 -0.92
C ALA A 190 1.25 -8.13 -0.61
N GLY A 191 0.47 -7.06 -0.79
CA GLY A 191 0.85 -5.70 -0.45
C GLY A 191 1.12 -5.48 1.05
N VAL A 192 0.43 -6.23 1.93
CA VAL A 192 0.69 -6.23 3.37
C VAL A 192 1.94 -7.05 3.70
N LEU A 193 1.99 -8.30 3.23
CA LEU A 193 3.07 -9.24 3.54
C LEU A 193 4.43 -8.74 3.07
N LYS A 194 4.51 -8.13 1.87
CA LYS A 194 5.78 -7.55 1.41
C LYS A 194 6.31 -6.47 2.37
N ASN A 195 5.43 -5.70 3.01
CA ASN A 195 5.82 -4.69 3.98
C ASN A 195 6.37 -5.32 5.26
N VAL A 196 5.78 -6.42 5.71
CA VAL A 196 6.29 -7.23 6.83
C VAL A 196 7.65 -7.81 6.49
N TYR A 197 7.79 -8.43 5.32
CA TYR A 197 9.06 -9.01 4.87
C TYR A 197 10.15 -7.97 4.65
N ALA A 198 9.77 -6.75 4.24
CA ALA A 198 10.72 -5.65 4.13
C ALA A 198 11.27 -5.20 5.49
N ILE A 199 10.49 -5.30 6.58
CA ILE A 199 11.00 -5.09 7.94
C ILE A 199 12.06 -6.14 8.27
N ALA A 200 11.77 -7.43 8.03
CA ALA A 200 12.74 -8.50 8.28
C ALA A 200 14.01 -8.35 7.42
N ALA A 201 13.85 -8.03 6.14
CA ALA A 201 14.95 -7.73 5.23
C ALA A 201 15.82 -6.57 5.75
N GLY A 202 15.18 -5.53 6.28
CA GLY A 202 15.85 -4.42 6.94
C GLY A 202 16.60 -4.84 8.21
N ILE A 203 16.00 -5.68 9.05
CA ILE A 203 16.64 -6.23 10.25
C ILE A 203 17.92 -6.99 9.85
N CYS A 204 17.82 -7.88 8.86
CA CYS A 204 18.98 -8.62 8.34
C CYS A 204 20.08 -7.70 7.83
N HIS A 205 19.71 -6.64 7.11
CA HIS A 205 20.66 -5.62 6.65
C HIS A 205 21.32 -4.88 7.83
N GLY A 206 20.57 -4.51 8.87
CA GLY A 206 21.08 -3.87 10.08
C GLY A 206 22.06 -4.78 10.87
N LEU A 207 21.79 -6.10 10.86
CA LEU A 207 22.67 -7.14 11.43
C LEU A 207 23.88 -7.47 10.53
N LYS A 208 24.04 -6.79 9.39
CA LYS A 208 25.15 -6.96 8.44
C LYS A 208 25.16 -8.29 7.69
N TYR A 209 24.00 -8.92 7.50
CA TYR A 209 23.88 -9.99 6.52
C TYR A 209 24.05 -9.41 5.11
N GLY A 210 24.84 -10.08 4.26
CA GLY A 210 25.15 -9.60 2.92
C GLY A 210 24.07 -9.88 1.88
N ASP A 211 24.33 -9.45 0.63
CA ASP A 211 23.35 -9.53 -0.48
C ASP A 211 23.03 -10.98 -0.88
N ASN A 212 23.99 -11.93 -0.74
CA ASN A 212 23.72 -13.35 -0.96
C ASN A 212 22.60 -13.85 -0.04
N PHE A 213 22.70 -13.50 1.24
CA PHE A 213 21.66 -13.86 2.22
C PHE A 213 20.33 -13.17 1.89
N GLN A 214 20.38 -11.88 1.53
CA GLN A 214 19.18 -11.12 1.17
C GLN A 214 18.41 -11.78 0.01
N ALA A 215 19.11 -12.30 -0.98
CA ALA A 215 18.48 -13.02 -2.10
C ALA A 215 17.78 -14.30 -1.62
N VAL A 216 18.45 -15.12 -0.77
CA VAL A 216 17.86 -16.32 -0.17
C VAL A 216 16.67 -15.97 0.71
N PHE A 217 16.77 -14.91 1.51
CA PHE A 217 15.69 -14.43 2.35
C PHE A 217 14.44 -14.10 1.54
N LEU A 218 14.56 -13.29 0.48
CA LEU A 218 13.43 -12.91 -0.37
C LEU A 218 12.84 -14.09 -1.15
N SER A 219 13.66 -15.09 -1.50
CA SER A 219 13.19 -16.34 -2.09
C SER A 219 12.33 -17.16 -1.11
N ASN A 220 12.65 -17.16 0.17
CA ASN A 220 11.81 -17.79 1.19
C ASN A 220 10.56 -16.95 1.51
N ALA A 221 10.68 -15.63 1.51
CA ALA A 221 9.57 -14.72 1.72
C ALA A 221 8.47 -14.86 0.65
N ILE A 222 8.83 -14.98 -0.63
CA ILE A 222 7.81 -15.20 -1.68
C ILE A 222 7.17 -16.59 -1.58
N GLN A 223 7.89 -17.61 -1.12
CA GLN A 223 7.31 -18.92 -0.87
C GLN A 223 6.33 -18.89 0.33
N GLU A 224 6.68 -18.18 1.41
CA GLU A 224 5.78 -17.98 2.55
C GLU A 224 4.52 -17.22 2.12
N MET A 225 4.66 -16.13 1.35
CA MET A 225 3.54 -15.41 0.76
C MET A 225 2.63 -16.34 -0.05
N ASN A 226 3.22 -17.16 -0.92
CA ASN A 226 2.45 -18.09 -1.76
C ASN A 226 1.69 -19.14 -0.93
N ARG A 227 2.30 -19.69 0.11
CA ARG A 227 1.62 -20.62 1.05
C ARG A 227 0.40 -19.95 1.67
N PHE A 228 0.58 -18.76 2.21
CA PHE A 228 -0.51 -18.01 2.83
C PHE A 228 -1.64 -17.71 1.84
N LEU A 229 -1.33 -17.11 0.70
CA LEU A 229 -2.33 -16.73 -0.31
C LEU A 229 -3.10 -17.95 -0.84
N THR A 230 -2.44 -19.09 -1.00
CA THR A 230 -3.09 -20.33 -1.45
C THR A 230 -4.05 -20.88 -0.41
N ALA A 231 -3.73 -20.76 0.87
CA ALA A 231 -4.57 -21.25 1.97
C ALA A 231 -5.77 -20.33 2.25
N VAL A 232 -5.55 -19.01 2.22
CA VAL A 232 -6.56 -18.02 2.63
C VAL A 232 -7.50 -17.64 1.49
N TYR A 233 -6.97 -17.51 0.30
CA TYR A 233 -7.74 -17.11 -0.89
C TYR A 233 -7.27 -17.89 -2.12
N PRO A 234 -7.71 -19.14 -2.30
CA PRO A 234 -7.36 -19.96 -3.45
C PRO A 234 -7.81 -19.30 -4.76
N ALA A 235 -6.85 -18.91 -5.60
CA ALA A 235 -7.08 -18.34 -6.91
C ALA A 235 -5.96 -18.76 -7.87
N GLN A 236 -6.26 -18.77 -9.16
CA GLN A 236 -5.22 -18.99 -10.17
C GLN A 236 -4.36 -17.73 -10.27
N ARG A 237 -3.15 -17.75 -9.73
CA ARG A 237 -2.18 -16.67 -9.77
C ARG A 237 -0.79 -17.15 -10.12
N ASN A 238 -0.03 -16.30 -10.79
CA ASN A 238 1.40 -16.49 -10.93
C ASN A 238 2.12 -15.64 -9.87
N ILE A 239 2.62 -16.27 -8.83
CA ILE A 239 3.31 -15.58 -7.73
C ILE A 239 4.57 -14.82 -8.18
N CYS A 240 5.11 -15.14 -9.36
CA CYS A 240 6.24 -14.43 -9.96
C CYS A 240 5.85 -13.15 -10.71
N ASP A 241 4.56 -12.82 -10.82
CA ASP A 241 4.14 -11.57 -11.44
C ASP A 241 4.62 -10.35 -10.66
N SER A 242 4.75 -9.24 -11.38
CA SER A 242 5.31 -7.99 -10.83
C SER A 242 4.59 -7.47 -9.58
N VAL A 243 3.28 -7.72 -9.46
CA VAL A 243 2.47 -7.29 -8.32
C VAL A 243 2.76 -8.08 -7.04
N TYR A 244 3.29 -9.30 -7.14
CA TYR A 244 3.71 -10.13 -6.01
C TYR A 244 5.23 -10.08 -5.84
N LEU A 245 5.97 -10.84 -6.65
CA LEU A 245 7.42 -10.94 -6.54
C LEU A 245 8.12 -9.60 -6.83
N GLY A 246 7.72 -8.88 -7.87
CA GLY A 246 8.35 -7.61 -8.22
C GLY A 246 8.20 -6.55 -7.11
N ASP A 247 6.99 -6.43 -6.52
CA ASP A 247 6.72 -5.48 -5.43
C ASP A 247 7.43 -5.90 -4.13
N LEU A 248 7.58 -7.21 -3.87
CA LEU A 248 8.39 -7.72 -2.77
C LEU A 248 9.87 -7.36 -2.97
N LEU A 249 10.44 -7.62 -4.15
CA LEU A 249 11.85 -7.35 -4.44
C LEU A 249 12.18 -5.87 -4.29
N VAL A 250 11.41 -4.98 -4.93
CA VAL A 250 11.66 -3.54 -4.82
C VAL A 250 11.53 -3.04 -3.39
N THR A 251 10.57 -3.57 -2.62
CA THR A 251 10.36 -3.15 -1.22
C THR A 251 11.47 -3.66 -0.30
N GLY A 252 12.01 -4.86 -0.56
CA GLY A 252 13.08 -5.48 0.23
C GLY A 252 14.47 -4.90 -0.04
N TYR A 253 14.73 -4.41 -1.26
CA TYR A 253 16.04 -3.86 -1.64
C TYR A 253 16.12 -2.34 -1.60
N SER A 254 15.03 -1.63 -1.88
CA SER A 254 15.05 -0.18 -2.06
C SER A 254 15.33 0.59 -0.76
N ASN A 255 16.13 1.64 -0.88
CA ASN A 255 16.34 2.60 0.20
C ASN A 255 15.13 3.52 0.42
N PHE A 256 14.19 3.61 -0.53
CA PHE A 256 12.93 4.33 -0.35
C PHE A 256 11.92 3.55 0.50
N SER A 257 12.17 2.26 0.78
CA SER A 257 11.29 1.44 1.59
C SER A 257 11.34 1.83 3.07
N ARG A 258 10.29 2.49 3.55
CA ARG A 258 10.12 2.85 4.96
C ARG A 258 10.17 1.63 5.89
N ASN A 259 9.56 0.53 5.46
CA ASN A 259 9.55 -0.72 6.23
C ASN A 259 10.98 -1.29 6.35
N ARG A 260 11.76 -1.28 5.26
CA ARG A 260 13.16 -1.70 5.29
C ARG A 260 14.01 -0.79 6.17
N THR A 261 13.81 0.53 6.09
CA THR A 261 14.51 1.49 6.97
C THR A 261 14.20 1.24 8.43
N PHE A 262 12.92 1.05 8.78
CA PHE A 262 12.48 0.70 10.13
C PHE A 262 13.16 -0.57 10.65
N GLY A 263 13.14 -1.64 9.85
CA GLY A 263 13.83 -2.88 10.19
C GLY A 263 15.34 -2.70 10.36
N THR A 264 15.98 -1.89 9.49
CA THR A 264 17.43 -1.61 9.57
C THR A 264 17.80 -0.92 10.89
N MET A 265 16.98 -0.01 11.38
CA MET A 265 17.20 0.63 12.68
C MET A 265 17.13 -0.40 13.82
N ILE A 266 16.11 -1.27 13.80
CA ILE A 266 15.97 -2.36 14.78
C ILE A 266 17.17 -3.32 14.73
N GLY A 267 17.61 -3.73 13.54
CA GLY A 267 18.79 -4.57 13.35
C GLY A 267 20.10 -3.93 13.83
N LYS A 268 20.17 -2.60 13.82
CA LYS A 268 21.28 -1.80 14.39
C LYS A 268 21.20 -1.61 15.91
N GLY A 269 20.16 -2.11 16.57
CA GLY A 269 20.01 -2.06 18.02
C GLY A 269 19.07 -0.96 18.55
N TYR A 270 18.36 -0.24 17.68
CA TYR A 270 17.30 0.65 18.14
C TYR A 270 16.16 -0.15 18.75
N SER A 271 15.55 0.35 19.83
CA SER A 271 14.28 -0.19 20.28
C SER A 271 13.18 0.09 19.24
N VAL A 272 12.15 -0.73 19.21
CA VAL A 272 10.98 -0.54 18.32
C VAL A 272 10.41 0.88 18.52
N LYS A 273 10.24 1.31 19.77
CA LYS A 273 9.74 2.64 20.13
C LYS A 273 10.65 3.76 19.63
N SER A 274 11.96 3.63 19.80
CA SER A 274 12.92 4.64 19.32
C SER A 274 12.90 4.74 17.80
N ALA A 275 12.83 3.61 17.09
CA ALA A 275 12.74 3.59 15.63
C ALA A 275 11.43 4.23 15.13
N GLN A 276 10.31 4.02 15.82
CA GLN A 276 9.03 4.68 15.49
C GLN A 276 9.07 6.21 15.68
N ILE A 277 9.74 6.68 16.72
CA ILE A 277 9.86 8.13 17.00
C ILE A 277 10.76 8.80 15.96
N GLU A 278 11.85 8.15 15.57
CA GLU A 278 12.82 8.68 14.60
C GLU A 278 12.25 8.76 13.18
N MET A 279 11.28 7.90 12.86
CA MET A 279 10.67 7.87 11.53
C MET A 279 9.57 8.92 11.39
N GLU A 280 9.70 9.83 10.44
CA GLU A 280 8.67 10.83 10.12
C GLU A 280 7.40 10.21 9.50
N MET A 281 7.50 9.03 8.94
CA MET A 281 6.41 8.35 8.23
C MET A 281 6.17 6.94 8.76
N VAL A 282 4.90 6.53 8.74
CA VAL A 282 4.45 5.22 9.21
C VAL A 282 5.06 4.07 8.40
N ALA A 283 5.61 3.07 9.08
CA ALA A 283 5.94 1.77 8.52
C ALA A 283 4.70 0.87 8.61
N GLU A 284 3.99 0.71 7.50
CA GLU A 284 2.73 -0.06 7.43
C GLU A 284 2.90 -1.51 7.90
N GLY A 285 4.07 -2.12 7.65
CA GLY A 285 4.37 -3.48 8.07
C GLY A 285 4.38 -3.67 9.59
N TYR A 286 4.56 -2.61 10.39
CA TYR A 286 4.40 -2.69 11.84
C TYR A 286 2.97 -3.10 12.22
N PHE A 287 1.98 -2.37 11.74
CA PHE A 287 0.57 -2.72 11.99
C PHE A 287 0.18 -4.00 11.24
N GLY A 288 0.66 -4.14 10.00
CA GLY A 288 0.39 -5.31 9.16
C GLY A 288 0.82 -6.62 9.81
N SER A 289 1.97 -6.68 10.49
CA SER A 289 2.43 -7.90 11.13
C SER A 289 1.47 -8.36 12.24
N LYS A 290 0.94 -7.45 13.04
CA LYS A 290 -0.04 -7.77 14.08
C LYS A 290 -1.35 -8.30 13.49
N CYS A 291 -1.91 -7.59 12.50
CA CYS A 291 -3.16 -8.00 11.86
C CYS A 291 -2.99 -9.36 11.13
N MET A 292 -1.86 -9.57 10.44
CA MET A 292 -1.59 -10.84 9.76
C MET A 292 -1.44 -12.01 10.73
N MET A 293 -0.86 -11.80 11.91
CA MET A 293 -0.83 -12.83 12.97
C MET A 293 -2.23 -13.20 13.42
N GLU A 294 -3.11 -12.23 13.65
CA GLU A 294 -4.50 -12.51 14.06
C GLU A 294 -5.27 -13.25 12.95
N ILE A 295 -5.09 -12.86 11.70
CA ILE A 295 -5.70 -13.56 10.56
C ILE A 295 -5.15 -14.97 10.44
N ASN A 296 -3.85 -15.18 10.55
CA ASN A 296 -3.23 -16.49 10.41
C ASN A 296 -3.64 -17.48 11.50
N LYS A 297 -4.07 -17.03 12.68
CA LYS A 297 -4.62 -17.91 13.72
C LYS A 297 -5.83 -18.73 13.24
N GLN A 298 -6.59 -18.21 12.26
CA GLN A 298 -7.76 -18.88 11.70
C GLN A 298 -7.36 -19.94 10.66
N PHE A 299 -6.23 -19.77 10.00
CA PHE A 299 -5.80 -20.62 8.89
C PHE A 299 -4.65 -21.56 9.25
N GLY A 300 -3.85 -21.23 10.26
CA GLY A 300 -2.75 -22.08 10.75
C GLY A 300 -1.65 -22.30 9.71
N VAL A 301 -1.41 -21.35 8.84
CA VAL A 301 -0.35 -21.45 7.82
C VAL A 301 1.02 -21.31 8.47
N ASP A 302 1.99 -22.14 8.05
CA ASP A 302 3.38 -22.05 8.47
C ASP A 302 4.03 -20.79 7.88
N MET A 303 4.27 -19.77 8.74
CA MET A 303 4.77 -18.45 8.36
C MET A 303 5.94 -17.98 9.26
N PRO A 304 7.09 -18.68 9.23
CA PRO A 304 8.21 -18.40 10.14
C PRO A 304 8.76 -16.98 10.05
N ILE A 305 8.68 -16.31 8.89
CA ILE A 305 9.16 -14.93 8.76
C ILE A 305 8.17 -13.96 9.43
N LEU A 306 6.87 -14.12 9.21
CA LEU A 306 5.83 -13.32 9.88
C LEU A 306 5.91 -13.49 11.39
N ASP A 307 6.00 -14.73 11.88
CA ASP A 307 6.08 -15.06 13.31
C ASP A 307 7.31 -14.41 13.95
N GLY A 308 8.46 -14.49 13.28
CA GLY A 308 9.68 -13.87 13.75
C GLY A 308 9.61 -12.34 13.78
N VAL A 309 9.04 -11.71 12.76
CA VAL A 309 8.83 -10.24 12.74
C VAL A 309 7.91 -9.85 13.89
N TYR A 310 6.80 -10.55 14.09
CA TYR A 310 5.90 -10.29 15.20
C TYR A 310 6.58 -10.43 16.56
N HIS A 311 7.33 -11.50 16.76
CA HIS A 311 8.09 -11.73 18.01
C HIS A 311 9.08 -10.61 18.31
N ILE A 312 9.79 -10.10 17.30
CA ILE A 312 10.70 -8.95 17.47
C ILE A 312 9.93 -7.68 17.83
N LEU A 313 8.84 -7.39 17.11
CA LEU A 313 8.16 -6.09 17.21
C LEU A 313 7.27 -5.97 18.45
N TYR A 314 6.65 -7.04 18.89
CA TYR A 314 5.60 -7.03 19.93
C TYR A 314 5.96 -7.81 21.20
N GLU A 315 6.84 -8.79 21.10
CA GLU A 315 7.22 -9.65 22.23
C GLU A 315 8.67 -9.45 22.68
N HIS A 316 9.33 -8.41 22.16
CA HIS A 316 10.69 -8.04 22.54
C HIS A 316 11.75 -9.11 22.24
N GLY A 317 11.52 -9.96 21.23
CA GLY A 317 12.49 -10.96 20.77
C GLY A 317 13.80 -10.32 20.32
N SER A 318 14.92 -10.96 20.65
CA SER A 318 16.24 -10.52 20.18
C SER A 318 16.32 -10.66 18.66
N PRO A 319 16.52 -9.57 17.88
CA PRO A 319 16.58 -9.63 16.43
C PRO A 319 17.56 -10.68 15.91
N GLN A 320 18.75 -10.75 16.50
CA GLN A 320 19.78 -11.70 16.09
C GLN A 320 19.35 -13.16 16.32
N ARG A 321 18.76 -13.48 17.48
CA ARG A 321 18.33 -14.86 17.80
C ARG A 321 17.13 -15.28 16.97
N VAL A 322 16.19 -14.38 16.77
CA VAL A 322 14.98 -14.66 15.98
C VAL A 322 15.33 -14.88 14.52
N ILE A 323 16.17 -14.03 13.92
CA ILE A 323 16.63 -14.23 12.53
C ILE A 323 17.38 -15.55 12.40
N GLN A 324 18.23 -15.91 13.36
CA GLN A 324 18.92 -17.22 13.33
C GLN A 324 17.92 -18.39 13.33
N SER A 325 16.87 -18.34 14.14
CA SER A 325 15.81 -19.37 14.15
C SER A 325 15.02 -19.43 12.84
N ILE A 326 14.77 -18.26 12.20
CA ILE A 326 14.12 -18.24 10.88
C ILE A 326 14.99 -18.93 9.83
N ILE A 327 16.30 -18.68 9.85
CA ILE A 327 17.26 -19.25 8.90
C ILE A 327 17.26 -20.78 8.96
N GLU A 328 17.12 -21.38 10.13
CA GLU A 328 17.09 -22.84 10.32
C GLU A 328 15.90 -23.49 9.58
N ASN A 329 14.86 -22.72 9.26
CA ASN A 329 13.67 -23.17 8.53
C ASN A 329 13.73 -22.85 7.02
N PHE A 330 14.78 -22.19 6.53
CA PHE A 330 14.91 -21.87 5.10
C PHE A 330 15.15 -23.14 4.25
N ARG A 331 14.60 -23.11 3.06
CA ARG A 331 14.68 -24.18 2.07
C ARG A 331 15.38 -23.69 0.81
#